data_86e3b26ae062f73b17dc5e2ade9991b8
#
_entry.id   86e3b26ae062f73b17dc5e2ade9991b8
#
_cell.length_a   1.000
_cell.length_b   1.000
_cell.length_c   1.000
_cell.angle_alpha   90.00
_cell.angle_beta   90.00
_cell.angle_gamma   90.00
#
_symmetry.space_group_name_H-M   'P 1'
#
loop_
_entity.id
_entity.type
_entity.pdbx_description
1 polymer ?
#
loop_
_entity_poly.entity_id
_entity_poly.type
_entity_poly.pdbx_seq_one_letter_code
_entity_poly.pdbx_strand_id
1 'polypeptide(L)'
;STESTQTEIVKIPKAIYPNVGEISVQTSSTALVGLREAIRYVFEYPYGCLEQRVSGVLPYLVANDLIETFELKTKADTAQGGYKAVVEKTLAEFEKYRIPSGGFGYWPQLQQPNDYVSVYATYALTLAKLNGFKVEAALHRHGIEYLKRILRHTDETYFGYYSTSIVKAFALYTLALNSEFDNSMAEKLYQERAKLPLEAKAYLLRALAWQAASPALASVGSVGAASNRREMRISELSREMMNLAKVQNATAHFEDGSRKSWIWTFSSPVKITAAVLQALLEANQDKELAEKVVTWLLQSQRNGRWANTQENIFVLQALNTYFRKYEGETPDFRAKVTLAAKTLVEETFKGRSLKAKVASESLDKFAKGDALALTISKEGQGKLYYGVRLSYYPTYALRARDNGIALLKKIEPLSASKTNKGEVVAGDLVKVTLQIAVPAELHFVAINDPLAAGLEAINPSLRTAPTLPDENEYEGEGNGREQDEMLQYSFDFIELRDDRVTLFAQRLPAGLHTFTYYARATTYGNFVMPPSYGEEMYEPEVYGRTSTARLRVVAK
;
A
#
# COMPACT_ATOMS: atom_id res chain seq x y z
N SER A 1 18.24 28.81 12.21
CA SER A 1 19.66 29.09 12.50
C SER A 1 20.53 28.60 11.36
N THR A 2 21.62 29.32 11.09
CA THR A 2 22.63 28.93 10.09
C THR A 2 23.47 27.74 10.56
N GLU A 3 23.56 27.54 11.87
CA GLU A 3 24.23 26.41 12.50
C GLU A 3 23.27 25.68 13.44
N SER A 4 23.25 24.36 13.37
CA SER A 4 22.46 23.53 14.25
C SER A 4 23.10 22.16 14.46
N THR A 5 23.01 21.65 15.69
CA THR A 5 23.46 20.31 16.04
C THR A 5 22.34 19.60 16.79
N GLN A 6 22.03 18.36 16.38
CA GLN A 6 21.05 17.48 17.00
C GLN A 6 21.71 16.15 17.34
N THR A 7 21.37 15.59 18.50
CA THR A 7 21.85 14.27 18.91
C THR A 7 20.68 13.33 19.15
N GLU A 8 20.71 12.18 18.48
CA GLU A 8 19.76 11.09 18.64
C GLU A 8 20.43 9.90 19.34
N ILE A 9 19.69 9.17 20.17
CA ILE A 9 20.22 7.98 20.84
C ILE A 9 19.66 6.73 20.17
N VAL A 10 20.55 5.97 19.53
CA VAL A 10 20.21 4.68 18.92
C VAL A 10 20.52 3.56 19.91
N LYS A 11 19.48 2.86 20.39
CA LYS A 11 19.62 1.75 21.35
C LYS A 11 19.65 0.42 20.62
N ILE A 12 20.76 -0.31 20.72
CA ILE A 12 20.88 -1.65 20.15
C ILE A 12 20.12 -2.65 21.04
N PRO A 13 19.13 -3.41 20.51
CA PRO A 13 18.44 -4.40 21.32
C PRO A 13 19.37 -5.52 21.79
N LYS A 14 19.10 -6.08 22.98
CA LYS A 14 19.93 -7.17 23.57
C LYS A 14 19.72 -8.51 22.87
N ALA A 15 18.49 -8.82 22.47
CA ALA A 15 18.12 -10.14 21.93
C ALA A 15 18.04 -10.11 20.39
N ILE A 16 19.18 -9.91 19.74
CA ILE A 16 19.29 -9.85 18.26
C ILE A 16 20.43 -10.73 17.76
N TYR A 17 20.35 -11.09 16.46
CA TYR A 17 21.48 -11.65 15.71
C TYR A 17 22.42 -10.50 15.32
N PRO A 18 23.64 -10.38 15.87
CA PRO A 18 24.50 -9.20 15.68
C PRO A 18 25.04 -9.09 14.24
N ASN A 19 25.21 -10.21 13.57
CA ASN A 19 25.72 -10.30 12.21
C ASN A 19 24.67 -10.09 11.10
N VAL A 20 23.44 -9.73 11.49
CA VAL A 20 22.35 -9.46 10.55
C VAL A 20 21.62 -8.21 11.00
N GLY A 21 21.81 -7.14 10.24
CA GLY A 21 21.20 -5.84 10.50
C GLY A 21 22.17 -4.68 10.41
N GLU A 22 21.63 -3.49 10.38
CA GLU A 22 22.40 -2.24 10.21
C GLU A 22 21.74 -1.04 10.88
N ILE A 23 22.53 -0.04 11.17
CA ILE A 23 22.08 1.34 11.40
C ILE A 23 22.31 2.09 10.10
N SER A 24 21.26 2.62 9.50
CA SER A 24 21.36 3.48 8.33
C SER A 24 20.93 4.91 8.64
N VAL A 25 21.66 5.86 8.08
CA VAL A 25 21.37 7.29 8.18
C VAL A 25 21.25 7.85 6.78
N GLN A 26 20.23 8.62 6.58
CA GLN A 26 19.97 9.33 5.34
C GLN A 26 19.91 10.83 5.60
N THR A 27 20.57 11.63 4.77
CA THR A 27 20.54 13.10 4.84
C THR A 27 20.21 13.70 3.49
N SER A 28 19.50 14.83 3.48
CA SER A 28 19.13 15.55 2.26
C SER A 28 18.82 17.02 2.54
N SER A 29 18.85 17.83 1.49
CA SER A 29 18.38 19.21 1.50
C SER A 29 16.87 19.35 1.24
N THR A 30 16.15 18.23 1.02
CA THR A 30 14.71 18.20 0.74
C THR A 30 13.97 17.27 1.71
N ALA A 31 12.75 17.66 2.10
CA ALA A 31 11.87 16.82 2.93
C ALA A 31 11.43 15.52 2.25
N LEU A 32 11.64 15.38 0.94
CA LEU A 32 11.35 14.16 0.18
C LEU A 32 12.11 12.92 0.71
N VAL A 33 13.19 13.10 1.49
CA VAL A 33 13.84 12.00 2.23
C VAL A 33 12.87 11.17 3.05
N GLY A 34 11.87 11.80 3.66
CA GLY A 34 10.82 11.10 4.41
C GLY A 34 9.97 10.13 3.57
N LEU A 35 10.07 10.18 2.24
CA LEU A 35 9.29 9.31 1.34
C LEU A 35 10.00 7.98 1.03
N ARG A 36 11.28 7.83 1.36
CA ARG A 36 12.05 6.62 1.03
C ARG A 36 11.42 5.35 1.57
N GLU A 37 11.07 5.34 2.86
CA GLU A 37 10.48 4.16 3.50
C GLU A 37 9.05 3.91 3.03
N ALA A 38 8.31 4.98 2.68
CA ALA A 38 7.00 4.88 2.07
C ALA A 38 7.05 4.19 0.70
N ILE A 39 7.99 4.58 -0.16
CA ILE A 39 8.20 3.97 -1.48
C ILE A 39 8.65 2.51 -1.33
N ARG A 40 9.62 2.26 -0.41
CA ARG A 40 10.08 0.89 -0.12
C ARG A 40 8.93 0.00 0.33
N TYR A 41 8.10 0.46 1.26
CA TYR A 41 6.96 -0.29 1.76
C TYR A 41 6.02 -0.72 0.65
N VAL A 42 5.71 0.18 -0.29
CA VAL A 42 4.83 -0.13 -1.42
C VAL A 42 5.46 -1.18 -2.35
N PHE A 43 6.78 -1.12 -2.58
CA PHE A 43 7.48 -2.10 -3.43
C PHE A 43 7.63 -3.48 -2.79
N GLU A 44 7.84 -3.51 -1.48
CA GLU A 44 8.04 -4.74 -0.71
C GLU A 44 6.73 -5.31 -0.16
N TYR A 45 5.58 -4.67 -0.46
CA TYR A 45 4.29 -5.13 0.05
C TYR A 45 3.99 -6.56 -0.41
N PRO A 46 3.70 -7.49 0.54
CA PRO A 46 3.78 -8.93 0.25
C PRO A 46 2.60 -9.45 -0.58
N TYR A 47 1.49 -8.74 -0.62
CA TYR A 47 0.28 -9.19 -1.29
C TYR A 47 0.18 -8.64 -2.71
N GLY A 48 -0.60 -9.27 -3.58
CA GLY A 48 -0.60 -9.02 -5.01
C GLY A 48 -1.97 -8.78 -5.63
N CYS A 49 -2.96 -8.23 -4.89
CA CYS A 49 -4.23 -7.80 -5.48
C CYS A 49 -4.01 -6.64 -6.48
N LEU A 50 -5.01 -6.37 -7.31
CA LEU A 50 -4.86 -5.33 -8.34
C LEU A 50 -4.57 -3.95 -7.74
N GLU A 51 -5.20 -3.59 -6.61
CA GLU A 51 -4.91 -2.32 -5.93
C GLU A 51 -3.41 -2.19 -5.62
N GLN A 52 -2.82 -3.23 -5.04
CA GLN A 52 -1.41 -3.22 -4.64
C GLN A 52 -0.46 -3.22 -5.82
N ARG A 53 -0.82 -3.89 -6.93
CA ARG A 53 -0.07 -3.82 -8.18
C ARG A 53 -0.11 -2.42 -8.79
N VAL A 54 -1.27 -1.75 -8.75
CA VAL A 54 -1.41 -0.34 -9.15
C VAL A 54 -0.55 0.54 -8.27
N SER A 55 -0.67 0.40 -6.95
CA SER A 55 0.15 1.14 -5.98
C SER A 55 1.65 0.90 -6.19
N GLY A 56 2.06 -0.31 -6.56
CA GLY A 56 3.46 -0.66 -6.84
C GLY A 56 4.05 -0.02 -8.11
N VAL A 57 3.24 0.36 -9.11
CA VAL A 57 3.75 1.02 -10.31
C VAL A 57 3.67 2.55 -10.24
N LEU A 58 2.75 3.10 -9.46
CA LEU A 58 2.53 4.54 -9.37
C LEU A 58 3.78 5.36 -8.99
N PRO A 59 4.66 4.94 -8.06
CA PRO A 59 5.89 5.68 -7.77
C PRO A 59 6.75 5.91 -9.02
N TYR A 60 6.87 4.93 -9.91
CA TYR A 60 7.61 5.08 -11.16
C TYR A 60 6.94 6.07 -12.13
N LEU A 61 5.61 6.18 -12.10
CA LEU A 61 4.86 7.06 -12.99
C LEU A 61 4.86 8.52 -12.51
N VAL A 62 4.91 8.74 -11.20
CA VAL A 62 4.71 10.07 -10.60
C VAL A 62 5.97 10.65 -9.96
N ALA A 63 6.95 9.83 -9.60
CA ALA A 63 8.11 10.22 -8.81
C ALA A 63 9.36 9.37 -9.10
N ASN A 64 9.60 9.01 -10.37
CA ASN A 64 10.74 8.15 -10.76
C ASN A 64 12.09 8.76 -10.37
N ASP A 65 12.22 10.08 -10.47
CA ASP A 65 13.40 10.82 -10.03
C ASP A 65 13.72 10.65 -8.54
N LEU A 66 12.70 10.44 -7.70
CA LEU A 66 12.92 10.11 -6.29
C LEU A 66 13.43 8.69 -6.09
N ILE A 67 12.95 7.73 -6.89
CA ILE A 67 13.42 6.33 -6.82
C ILE A 67 14.91 6.27 -7.15
N GLU A 68 15.34 6.94 -8.22
CA GLU A 68 16.74 7.04 -8.63
C GLU A 68 17.58 7.77 -7.56
N THR A 69 17.06 8.89 -7.04
CA THR A 69 17.75 9.70 -6.02
C THR A 69 17.96 8.93 -4.71
N PHE A 70 17.00 8.12 -4.31
CA PHE A 70 17.10 7.34 -3.06
C PHE A 70 17.89 6.05 -3.23
N GLU A 71 18.40 5.75 -4.42
CA GLU A 71 19.11 4.51 -4.72
C GLU A 71 18.33 3.28 -4.21
N LEU A 72 17.02 3.31 -4.38
CA LEU A 72 16.17 2.21 -3.93
C LEU A 72 16.41 0.99 -4.81
N LYS A 73 16.93 -0.08 -4.22
CA LYS A 73 16.99 -1.38 -4.87
C LYS A 73 15.58 -1.89 -5.10
N THR A 74 15.21 -1.97 -6.35
CA THR A 74 13.89 -2.43 -6.79
C THR A 74 14.04 -3.64 -7.72
N LYS A 75 12.92 -4.26 -8.09
CA LYS A 75 12.95 -5.30 -9.14
C LYS A 75 13.50 -4.77 -10.48
N ALA A 76 13.50 -3.44 -10.66
CA ALA A 76 14.04 -2.79 -11.86
C ALA A 76 15.57 -2.90 -11.97
N ASP A 77 16.29 -2.96 -10.85
CA ASP A 77 17.76 -3.02 -10.83
C ASP A 77 18.30 -4.36 -11.38
N THR A 78 17.51 -5.42 -11.25
CA THR A 78 17.85 -6.76 -11.75
C THR A 78 17.12 -7.13 -13.04
N ALA A 79 16.17 -6.30 -13.49
CA ALA A 79 15.36 -6.57 -14.67
C ALA A 79 16.09 -6.13 -15.94
N GLN A 80 16.15 -7.02 -16.94
CA GLN A 80 16.60 -6.65 -18.27
C GLN A 80 15.65 -5.59 -18.85
N GLY A 81 16.15 -4.39 -19.19
CA GLY A 81 15.37 -3.24 -19.64
C GLY A 81 15.00 -2.24 -18.52
N GLY A 82 15.47 -2.45 -17.28
CA GLY A 82 15.33 -1.53 -16.17
C GLY A 82 13.87 -1.29 -15.72
N TYR A 83 13.62 -0.15 -15.05
CA TYR A 83 12.30 0.16 -14.48
C TYR A 83 11.19 0.22 -15.52
N LYS A 84 11.49 0.66 -16.76
CA LYS A 84 10.50 0.75 -17.83
C LYS A 84 9.90 -0.63 -18.16
N ALA A 85 10.75 -1.64 -18.28
CA ALA A 85 10.31 -3.01 -18.55
C ALA A 85 9.48 -3.58 -17.37
N VAL A 86 9.85 -3.28 -16.13
CA VAL A 86 9.09 -3.70 -14.94
C VAL A 86 7.71 -3.07 -14.93
N VAL A 87 7.61 -1.77 -15.17
CA VAL A 87 6.33 -1.05 -15.24
C VAL A 87 5.46 -1.64 -16.35
N GLU A 88 5.96 -1.72 -17.58
CA GLU A 88 5.21 -2.22 -18.74
C GLU A 88 4.73 -3.67 -18.53
N LYS A 89 5.59 -4.53 -17.95
CA LYS A 89 5.21 -5.90 -17.59
C LYS A 89 4.10 -5.92 -16.55
N THR A 90 4.20 -5.11 -15.49
CA THR A 90 3.19 -5.07 -14.44
C THR A 90 1.86 -4.55 -14.96
N LEU A 91 1.87 -3.52 -15.82
CA LEU A 91 0.67 -3.00 -16.47
C LEU A 91 0.00 -4.04 -17.39
N ALA A 92 0.79 -4.84 -18.11
CA ALA A 92 0.27 -5.94 -18.93
C ALA A 92 -0.38 -7.05 -18.08
N GLU A 93 0.09 -7.27 -16.85
CA GLU A 93 -0.51 -8.23 -15.94
C GLU A 93 -1.93 -7.83 -15.46
N PHE A 94 -2.35 -6.56 -15.62
CA PHE A 94 -3.71 -6.13 -15.30
C PHE A 94 -4.77 -6.86 -16.15
N GLU A 95 -4.40 -7.43 -17.30
CA GLU A 95 -5.29 -8.29 -18.11
C GLU A 95 -5.83 -9.49 -17.30
N LYS A 96 -5.08 -10.02 -16.33
CA LYS A 96 -5.51 -11.13 -15.47
C LYS A 96 -6.69 -10.77 -14.56
N TYR A 97 -6.90 -9.48 -14.31
CA TYR A 97 -7.94 -8.94 -13.42
C TYR A 97 -9.14 -8.39 -14.20
N ARG A 98 -9.08 -8.43 -15.52
CA ARG A 98 -10.13 -7.96 -16.40
C ARG A 98 -11.40 -8.80 -16.25
N ILE A 99 -12.54 -8.13 -16.06
CA ILE A 99 -13.84 -8.75 -15.99
C ILE A 99 -14.53 -8.66 -17.35
N PRO A 100 -15.04 -9.77 -17.94
CA PRO A 100 -15.66 -9.74 -19.26
C PRO A 100 -16.83 -8.76 -19.40
N SER A 101 -17.63 -8.60 -18.34
CA SER A 101 -18.73 -7.63 -18.32
C SER A 101 -18.29 -6.18 -18.22
N GLY A 102 -17.01 -5.90 -17.96
CA GLY A 102 -16.36 -4.60 -17.88
C GLY A 102 -15.66 -4.34 -16.56
N GLY A 103 -14.69 -3.40 -16.58
CA GLY A 103 -13.89 -3.06 -15.41
C GLY A 103 -12.91 -4.15 -14.98
N PHE A 104 -12.47 -4.06 -13.73
CA PHE A 104 -11.45 -4.93 -13.16
C PHE A 104 -11.91 -5.47 -11.81
N GLY A 105 -11.58 -6.75 -11.54
CA GLY A 105 -11.75 -7.40 -10.25
C GLY A 105 -10.58 -7.10 -9.32
N TYR A 106 -10.79 -7.28 -8.03
CA TYR A 106 -9.77 -7.14 -7.01
C TYR A 106 -8.71 -8.25 -7.12
N TRP A 107 -9.16 -9.48 -7.43
CA TRP A 107 -8.34 -10.66 -7.68
C TRP A 107 -8.59 -11.24 -9.08
N PRO A 108 -7.66 -12.03 -9.63
CA PRO A 108 -7.92 -12.79 -10.84
C PRO A 108 -9.11 -13.74 -10.66
N GLN A 109 -9.83 -14.04 -11.75
CA GLN A 109 -10.95 -14.99 -11.81
C GLN A 109 -12.25 -14.52 -11.10
N LEU A 110 -12.28 -13.35 -10.48
CA LEU A 110 -13.53 -12.79 -10.00
C LEU A 110 -14.49 -12.53 -11.16
N GLN A 111 -15.80 -12.67 -10.90
CA GLN A 111 -16.85 -12.47 -11.90
C GLN A 111 -17.45 -11.06 -11.87
N GLN A 112 -17.24 -10.34 -10.77
CA GLN A 112 -17.77 -8.99 -10.58
C GLN A 112 -16.65 -7.98 -10.50
N PRO A 113 -16.79 -6.83 -11.19
CA PRO A 113 -15.82 -5.76 -11.08
C PRO A 113 -15.94 -5.04 -9.74
N ASN A 114 -14.82 -4.46 -9.29
CA ASN A 114 -14.82 -3.49 -8.21
C ASN A 114 -14.66 -2.09 -8.81
N ASP A 115 -15.62 -1.20 -8.54
CA ASP A 115 -15.68 0.12 -9.17
C ASP A 115 -14.45 0.98 -8.84
N TYR A 116 -14.07 1.05 -7.54
CA TYR A 116 -12.91 1.84 -7.13
C TYR A 116 -11.61 1.32 -7.76
N VAL A 117 -11.37 0.01 -7.69
CA VAL A 117 -10.16 -0.60 -8.25
C VAL A 117 -10.13 -0.45 -9.78
N SER A 118 -11.30 -0.50 -10.43
CA SER A 118 -11.41 -0.26 -11.88
C SER A 118 -11.01 1.17 -12.26
N VAL A 119 -11.46 2.18 -11.49
CA VAL A 119 -11.02 3.57 -11.69
C VAL A 119 -9.53 3.69 -11.43
N TYR A 120 -9.03 3.12 -10.34
CA TYR A 120 -7.63 3.22 -9.94
C TYR A 120 -6.67 2.55 -10.93
N ALA A 121 -7.03 1.37 -11.45
CA ALA A 121 -6.26 0.69 -12.50
C ALA A 121 -6.27 1.49 -13.82
N THR A 122 -7.43 2.02 -14.23
CA THR A 122 -7.54 2.83 -15.44
C THR A 122 -6.76 4.14 -15.30
N TYR A 123 -6.74 4.75 -14.12
CA TYR A 123 -5.91 5.91 -13.80
C TYR A 123 -4.41 5.61 -13.98
N ALA A 124 -3.93 4.48 -13.46
CA ALA A 124 -2.53 4.09 -13.65
C ALA A 124 -2.18 3.84 -15.12
N LEU A 125 -3.04 3.12 -15.87
CA LEU A 125 -2.88 2.92 -17.32
C LEU A 125 -2.83 4.27 -18.06
N THR A 126 -3.67 5.23 -17.66
CA THR A 126 -3.71 6.58 -18.24
C THR A 126 -2.42 7.35 -17.95
N LEU A 127 -1.96 7.36 -16.69
CA LEU A 127 -0.70 8.02 -16.33
C LEU A 127 0.50 7.38 -17.04
N ALA A 128 0.52 6.06 -17.16
CA ALA A 128 1.56 5.36 -17.89
C ALA A 128 1.61 5.80 -19.36
N LYS A 129 0.46 5.87 -20.02
CA LYS A 129 0.35 6.36 -21.40
C LYS A 129 0.82 7.81 -21.54
N LEU A 130 0.42 8.70 -20.63
CA LEU A 130 0.85 10.10 -20.61
C LEU A 130 2.37 10.25 -20.40
N ASN A 131 2.99 9.32 -19.68
CA ASN A 131 4.44 9.29 -19.43
C ASN A 131 5.23 8.45 -20.47
N GLY A 132 4.60 8.04 -21.58
CA GLY A 132 5.28 7.37 -22.69
C GLY A 132 5.63 5.90 -22.47
N PHE A 133 4.99 5.23 -21.50
CA PHE A 133 5.09 3.79 -21.34
C PHE A 133 4.18 3.05 -22.33
N LYS A 134 4.58 1.82 -22.69
CA LYS A 134 3.74 0.94 -23.51
C LYS A 134 2.55 0.44 -22.69
N VAL A 135 1.35 0.77 -23.13
CA VAL A 135 0.09 0.33 -22.56
C VAL A 135 -0.73 -0.38 -23.62
N GLU A 136 -1.27 -1.57 -23.28
CA GLU A 136 -2.14 -2.31 -24.20
C GLU A 136 -3.41 -1.51 -24.48
N ALA A 137 -3.62 -1.16 -25.76
CA ALA A 137 -4.70 -0.26 -26.17
C ALA A 137 -6.10 -0.82 -25.87
N ALA A 138 -6.28 -2.14 -26.01
CA ALA A 138 -7.55 -2.81 -25.74
C ALA A 138 -7.88 -2.78 -24.23
N LEU A 139 -6.86 -3.01 -23.38
CA LEU A 139 -7.00 -2.99 -21.94
C LEU A 139 -7.34 -1.58 -21.43
N HIS A 140 -6.62 -0.56 -21.92
CA HIS A 140 -6.90 0.83 -21.57
C HIS A 140 -8.32 1.25 -21.99
N ARG A 141 -8.73 0.93 -23.22
CA ARG A 141 -10.08 1.20 -23.72
C ARG A 141 -11.16 0.51 -22.89
N HIS A 142 -10.92 -0.74 -22.49
CA HIS A 142 -11.83 -1.49 -21.61
C HIS A 142 -12.07 -0.74 -20.29
N GLY A 143 -11.01 -0.21 -19.67
CA GLY A 143 -11.13 0.63 -18.48
C GLY A 143 -11.93 1.92 -18.76
N ILE A 144 -11.56 2.68 -19.80
CA ILE A 144 -12.25 3.92 -20.16
C ILE A 144 -13.76 3.71 -20.38
N GLU A 145 -14.16 2.68 -21.12
CA GLU A 145 -15.59 2.38 -21.35
C GLU A 145 -16.31 1.98 -20.06
N TYR A 146 -15.61 1.33 -19.15
CA TYR A 146 -16.18 1.04 -17.84
C TYR A 146 -16.38 2.31 -17.00
N LEU A 147 -15.43 3.24 -17.00
CA LEU A 147 -15.58 4.52 -16.30
C LEU A 147 -16.77 5.33 -16.81
N LYS A 148 -16.99 5.35 -18.13
CA LYS A 148 -18.19 5.98 -18.71
C LYS A 148 -19.49 5.33 -18.21
N ARG A 149 -19.48 4.02 -17.99
CA ARG A 149 -20.64 3.31 -17.38
C ARG A 149 -20.84 3.67 -15.92
N ILE A 150 -19.76 3.74 -15.12
CA ILE A 150 -19.83 4.17 -13.72
C ILE A 150 -20.52 5.53 -13.59
N LEU A 151 -20.21 6.49 -14.45
CA LEU A 151 -20.86 7.82 -14.41
C LEU A 151 -22.39 7.74 -14.61
N ARG A 152 -22.88 6.76 -15.36
CA ARG A 152 -24.31 6.62 -15.72
C ARG A 152 -25.11 5.73 -14.77
N HIS A 153 -24.49 4.68 -14.22
CA HIS A 153 -25.20 3.53 -13.59
C HIS A 153 -24.58 3.03 -12.29
N THR A 154 -24.13 3.91 -11.41
CA THR A 154 -23.61 3.43 -10.13
C THR A 154 -24.75 3.11 -9.17
N ASP A 155 -24.77 1.90 -8.64
CA ASP A 155 -25.71 1.48 -7.60
C ASP A 155 -25.29 2.07 -6.25
N GLU A 156 -26.06 3.04 -5.74
CA GLU A 156 -25.82 3.68 -4.45
C GLU A 156 -26.21 2.77 -3.26
N THR A 157 -26.97 1.72 -3.51
CA THR A 157 -27.50 0.87 -2.43
C THR A 157 -26.42 0.02 -1.79
N TYR A 158 -25.44 -0.44 -2.56
CA TYR A 158 -24.36 -1.30 -2.07
C TYR A 158 -23.20 -0.53 -1.43
N PHE A 159 -22.71 0.53 -2.10
CA PHE A 159 -21.55 1.29 -1.65
C PHE A 159 -21.90 2.54 -0.82
N GLY A 160 -23.18 2.94 -0.81
CA GLY A 160 -23.65 4.18 -0.20
C GLY A 160 -23.20 5.44 -0.97
N TYR A 161 -23.89 6.56 -0.71
CA TYR A 161 -23.65 7.85 -1.38
C TYR A 161 -22.20 8.34 -1.26
N TYR A 162 -21.56 8.13 -0.10
CA TYR A 162 -20.20 8.58 0.17
C TYR A 162 -19.19 7.99 -0.81
N SER A 163 -19.11 6.65 -0.85
CA SER A 163 -18.16 5.93 -1.73
C SER A 163 -18.48 6.12 -3.20
N THR A 164 -19.77 6.07 -3.57
CA THR A 164 -20.24 6.29 -4.95
C THR A 164 -19.83 7.66 -5.47
N SER A 165 -19.95 8.71 -4.66
CA SER A 165 -19.56 10.08 -5.04
C SER A 165 -18.06 10.20 -5.29
N ILE A 166 -17.23 9.56 -4.46
CA ILE A 166 -15.78 9.52 -4.63
C ILE A 166 -15.42 8.79 -5.93
N VAL A 167 -16.01 7.61 -6.17
CA VAL A 167 -15.75 6.81 -7.37
C VAL A 167 -16.13 7.58 -8.64
N LYS A 168 -17.31 8.23 -8.67
CA LYS A 168 -17.76 9.06 -9.81
C LYS A 168 -16.84 10.25 -10.06
N ALA A 169 -16.43 10.96 -9.01
CA ALA A 169 -15.53 12.11 -9.16
C ALA A 169 -14.13 11.68 -9.63
N PHE A 170 -13.62 10.54 -9.14
CA PHE A 170 -12.34 9.99 -9.58
C PHE A 170 -12.42 9.48 -11.03
N ALA A 171 -13.51 8.82 -11.42
CA ALA A 171 -13.75 8.42 -12.80
C ALA A 171 -13.80 9.63 -13.74
N LEU A 172 -14.50 10.71 -13.35
CA LEU A 172 -14.55 11.97 -14.10
C LEU A 172 -13.15 12.57 -14.29
N TYR A 173 -12.33 12.61 -13.24
CA TYR A 173 -10.95 13.08 -13.31
C TYR A 173 -10.10 12.21 -14.25
N THR A 174 -10.20 10.89 -14.14
CA THR A 174 -9.48 9.97 -15.02
C THR A 174 -9.89 10.12 -16.48
N LEU A 175 -11.18 10.31 -16.77
CA LEU A 175 -11.67 10.60 -18.11
C LEU A 175 -11.17 11.95 -18.62
N ALA A 176 -11.11 12.98 -17.76
CA ALA A 176 -10.54 14.28 -18.13
C ALA A 176 -9.09 14.17 -18.61
N LEU A 177 -8.26 13.33 -17.94
CA LEU A 177 -6.88 13.04 -18.34
C LEU A 177 -6.79 12.39 -19.74
N ASN A 178 -7.85 11.74 -20.19
CA ASN A 178 -7.97 11.11 -21.51
C ASN A 178 -8.67 11.98 -22.55
N SER A 179 -8.90 13.28 -22.28
CA SER A 179 -9.67 14.18 -23.13
C SER A 179 -11.14 13.77 -23.34
N GLU A 180 -11.68 13.00 -22.41
CA GLU A 180 -13.04 12.46 -22.41
C GLU A 180 -13.88 13.05 -21.26
N PHE A 181 -13.80 14.36 -21.07
CA PHE A 181 -14.47 15.05 -19.96
C PHE A 181 -16.00 15.06 -20.11
N ASP A 182 -16.71 14.58 -19.08
CA ASP A 182 -18.18 14.61 -19.04
C ASP A 182 -18.69 15.88 -18.35
N ASN A 183 -19.11 16.86 -19.15
CA ASN A 183 -19.62 18.15 -18.66
C ASN A 183 -20.91 17.99 -17.82
N SER A 184 -21.77 17.03 -18.16
CA SER A 184 -23.04 16.80 -17.45
C SER A 184 -22.78 16.27 -16.04
N MET A 185 -21.86 15.29 -15.91
CA MET A 185 -21.48 14.77 -14.61
C MET A 185 -20.74 15.82 -13.77
N ALA A 186 -19.84 16.59 -14.37
CA ALA A 186 -19.17 17.69 -13.69
C ALA A 186 -20.15 18.71 -13.13
N GLU A 187 -21.15 19.09 -13.92
CA GLU A 187 -22.24 19.98 -13.50
C GLU A 187 -23.02 19.39 -12.34
N LYS A 188 -23.46 18.13 -12.46
CA LYS A 188 -24.21 17.44 -11.40
C LYS A 188 -23.42 17.42 -10.09
N LEU A 189 -22.16 16.97 -10.11
CA LEU A 189 -21.31 16.92 -8.92
C LEU A 189 -21.10 18.32 -8.33
N TYR A 190 -20.94 19.33 -9.17
CA TYR A 190 -20.78 20.70 -8.70
C TYR A 190 -22.06 21.23 -8.01
N GLN A 191 -23.23 20.94 -8.55
CA GLN A 191 -24.50 21.34 -7.92
C GLN A 191 -24.72 20.64 -6.58
N GLU A 192 -24.29 19.40 -6.47
CA GLU A 192 -24.38 18.59 -5.25
C GLU A 192 -23.20 18.83 -4.27
N ARG A 193 -22.25 19.71 -4.58
CA ARG A 193 -20.97 19.84 -3.89
C ARG A 193 -21.07 20.03 -2.36
N ALA A 194 -22.13 20.64 -1.87
CA ALA A 194 -22.33 20.81 -0.43
C ALA A 194 -22.43 19.49 0.33
N LYS A 195 -22.89 18.42 -0.35
CA LYS A 195 -23.03 17.05 0.21
C LYS A 195 -21.86 16.15 -0.12
N LEU A 196 -21.00 16.54 -1.08
CA LEU A 196 -19.91 15.70 -1.50
C LEU A 196 -18.86 15.49 -0.39
N PRO A 197 -18.32 14.29 -0.24
CA PRO A 197 -17.11 14.04 0.53
C PRO A 197 -15.94 14.90 0.04
N LEU A 198 -15.02 15.24 0.96
CA LEU A 198 -13.82 16.04 0.62
C LEU A 198 -12.97 15.40 -0.48
N GLU A 199 -12.83 14.08 -0.47
CA GLU A 199 -12.08 13.36 -1.51
C GLU A 199 -12.78 13.49 -2.87
N ALA A 200 -14.11 13.43 -2.92
CA ALA A 200 -14.86 13.66 -4.16
C ALA A 200 -14.74 15.12 -4.65
N LYS A 201 -14.77 16.11 -3.74
CA LYS A 201 -14.51 17.52 -4.06
C LYS A 201 -13.10 17.70 -4.63
N ALA A 202 -12.10 17.01 -4.06
CA ALA A 202 -10.72 17.06 -4.54
C ALA A 202 -10.61 16.55 -5.99
N TYR A 203 -11.21 15.39 -6.31
CA TYR A 203 -11.20 14.89 -7.69
C TYR A 203 -11.99 15.78 -8.66
N LEU A 204 -13.13 16.33 -8.23
CA LEU A 204 -13.89 17.29 -9.06
C LEU A 204 -13.04 18.55 -9.36
N LEU A 205 -12.36 19.09 -8.33
CA LEU A 205 -11.48 20.25 -8.51
C LEU A 205 -10.35 19.94 -9.49
N ARG A 206 -9.71 18.79 -9.37
CA ARG A 206 -8.65 18.33 -10.28
C ARG A 206 -9.15 18.17 -11.71
N ALA A 207 -10.36 17.61 -11.91
CA ALA A 207 -10.96 17.45 -13.22
C ALA A 207 -11.24 18.80 -13.89
N LEU A 208 -11.77 19.78 -13.14
CA LEU A 208 -12.01 21.14 -13.63
C LEU A 208 -10.70 21.88 -13.94
N ALA A 209 -9.69 21.76 -13.07
CA ALA A 209 -8.38 22.39 -13.26
C ALA A 209 -7.67 21.81 -14.51
N TRP A 210 -7.68 20.48 -14.68
CA TRP A 210 -7.11 19.82 -15.86
C TRP A 210 -7.79 20.26 -17.16
N GLN A 211 -9.13 20.33 -17.16
CA GLN A 211 -9.89 20.83 -18.31
C GLN A 211 -9.53 22.29 -18.64
N ALA A 212 -9.27 23.12 -17.63
CA ALA A 212 -8.88 24.52 -17.83
C ALA A 212 -7.48 24.65 -18.46
N ALA A 213 -6.56 23.76 -18.10
CA ALA A 213 -5.17 23.77 -18.56
C ALA A 213 -4.97 23.10 -19.94
N SER A 214 -5.95 22.31 -20.42
CA SER A 214 -5.81 21.53 -21.67
C SER A 214 -6.27 22.34 -22.90
N PRO A 215 -5.37 22.70 -23.86
CA PRO A 215 -5.72 23.44 -25.06
C PRO A 215 -6.75 22.72 -25.95
N ALA A 216 -6.71 21.39 -26.00
CA ALA A 216 -7.62 20.57 -26.80
C ALA A 216 -9.08 20.64 -26.31
N LEU A 217 -9.29 20.86 -25.02
CA LEU A 217 -10.61 20.97 -24.40
C LEU A 217 -11.10 22.43 -24.31
N ALA A 218 -10.18 23.39 -24.38
CA ALA A 218 -10.50 24.81 -24.35
C ALA A 218 -11.18 25.30 -25.67
N SER A 219 -11.00 24.60 -26.79
CA SER A 219 -11.53 24.96 -28.11
C SER A 219 -12.99 24.53 -28.33
N VAL A 220 -13.58 23.76 -27.46
CA VAL A 220 -14.97 23.26 -27.60
C VAL A 220 -15.91 24.11 -26.74
N GLY A 221 -16.06 25.39 -27.10
CA GLY A 221 -17.05 26.27 -26.48
C GLY A 221 -16.64 27.73 -26.51
N SER A 222 -17.60 28.62 -26.63
CA SER A 222 -17.44 30.10 -26.69
C SER A 222 -16.41 30.61 -25.66
N VAL A 223 -15.33 31.17 -26.14
CA VAL A 223 -14.05 31.44 -25.48
C VAL A 223 -14.10 32.37 -24.23
N GLY A 224 -15.21 33.01 -23.92
CA GLY A 224 -15.29 33.96 -22.78
C GLY A 224 -16.10 33.42 -21.58
N ALA A 225 -17.40 33.18 -21.76
CA ALA A 225 -18.32 32.92 -20.67
C ALA A 225 -18.15 31.53 -20.01
N ALA A 226 -17.73 30.51 -20.79
CA ALA A 226 -17.51 29.16 -20.30
C ALA A 226 -16.19 29.06 -19.49
N SER A 227 -15.14 29.79 -19.92
CA SER A 227 -13.87 29.87 -19.17
C SER A 227 -14.07 30.57 -17.83
N ASN A 228 -14.72 31.76 -17.82
CA ASN A 228 -14.99 32.51 -16.59
C ASN A 228 -15.82 31.70 -15.60
N ARG A 229 -16.82 30.96 -16.07
CA ARG A 229 -17.65 30.08 -15.21
C ARG A 229 -16.85 28.96 -14.60
N ARG A 230 -15.90 28.38 -15.35
CA ARG A 230 -15.03 27.32 -14.86
C ARG A 230 -14.05 27.83 -13.80
N GLU A 231 -13.41 28.96 -14.06
CA GLU A 231 -12.50 29.62 -13.10
C GLU A 231 -13.21 29.98 -11.81
N MET A 232 -14.45 30.49 -11.91
CA MET A 232 -15.30 30.78 -10.75
C MET A 232 -15.56 29.50 -9.93
N ARG A 233 -15.91 28.37 -10.58
CA ARG A 233 -16.14 27.08 -9.91
C ARG A 233 -14.90 26.53 -9.23
N ILE A 234 -13.73 26.63 -9.87
CA ILE A 234 -12.44 26.26 -9.30
C ILE A 234 -12.18 27.08 -8.03
N SER A 235 -12.38 28.40 -8.10
CA SER A 235 -12.18 29.30 -6.97
C SER A 235 -13.15 29.03 -5.81
N GLU A 236 -14.44 28.85 -6.11
CA GLU A 236 -15.45 28.54 -5.10
C GLU A 236 -15.20 27.21 -4.40
N LEU A 237 -14.96 26.14 -5.18
CA LEU A 237 -14.70 24.80 -4.65
C LEU A 237 -13.43 24.76 -3.81
N SER A 238 -12.37 25.44 -4.27
CA SER A 238 -11.11 25.57 -3.51
C SER A 238 -11.34 26.28 -2.18
N ARG A 239 -12.07 27.39 -2.17
CA ARG A 239 -12.40 28.15 -0.94
C ARG A 239 -13.26 27.33 0.02
N GLU A 240 -14.27 26.61 -0.48
CA GLU A 240 -15.08 25.71 0.36
C GLU A 240 -14.22 24.65 1.02
N MET A 241 -13.29 24.04 0.27
CA MET A 241 -12.39 23.03 0.82
C MET A 241 -11.41 23.62 1.85
N MET A 242 -10.78 24.76 1.56
CA MET A 242 -9.87 25.44 2.49
C MET A 242 -10.56 25.79 3.82
N ASN A 243 -11.84 26.19 3.79
CA ASN A 243 -12.61 26.49 4.99
C ASN A 243 -12.90 25.28 5.88
N LEU A 244 -12.76 24.06 5.35
CA LEU A 244 -12.92 22.80 6.09
C LEU A 244 -11.61 22.31 6.72
N ALA A 245 -10.50 23.04 6.55
CA ALA A 245 -9.22 22.69 7.15
C ALA A 245 -9.29 22.73 8.69
N LYS A 246 -8.83 21.66 9.32
CA LYS A 246 -8.64 21.59 10.77
C LYS A 246 -7.23 22.08 11.09
N VAL A 247 -7.13 23.32 11.50
CA VAL A 247 -5.84 23.99 11.80
C VAL A 247 -5.52 23.89 13.29
N GLN A 248 -4.30 23.39 13.60
CA GLN A 248 -3.77 23.31 14.96
C GLN A 248 -2.33 23.83 14.97
N ASN A 249 -2.11 25.01 15.50
CA ASN A 249 -0.78 25.66 15.52
C ASN A 249 -0.12 25.72 14.14
N ALA A 250 0.99 24.99 13.98
CA ALA A 250 1.76 24.94 12.73
C ALA A 250 1.31 23.83 11.76
N THR A 251 0.23 23.11 12.04
CA THR A 251 -0.27 22.01 11.22
C THR A 251 -1.70 22.24 10.77
N ALA A 252 -2.09 21.63 9.66
CA ALA A 252 -3.47 21.56 9.21
C ALA A 252 -3.74 20.19 8.55
N HIS A 253 -4.97 19.70 8.66
CA HIS A 253 -5.39 18.47 8.00
C HIS A 253 -6.87 18.53 7.62
N PHE A 254 -7.31 17.55 6.86
CA PHE A 254 -8.68 17.39 6.40
C PHE A 254 -9.19 15.99 6.76
N GLU A 255 -10.41 15.92 7.22
CA GLU A 255 -11.12 14.67 7.46
C GLU A 255 -12.62 14.87 7.34
N ASP A 256 -13.30 13.87 6.82
CA ASP A 256 -14.75 13.76 6.81
C ASP A 256 -15.20 12.29 6.82
N GLY A 257 -16.50 12.06 7.03
CA GLY A 257 -17.04 10.70 7.03
C GLY A 257 -16.65 9.88 8.27
N SER A 258 -16.75 8.58 8.12
CA SER A 258 -16.49 7.60 9.19
C SER A 258 -15.86 6.34 8.59
N ARG A 259 -15.32 5.44 9.43
CA ARG A 259 -14.75 4.15 9.00
C ARG A 259 -15.70 3.38 8.07
N LYS A 260 -16.99 3.30 8.37
CA LYS A 260 -17.99 2.63 7.51
C LYS A 260 -18.09 3.28 6.13
N SER A 261 -17.92 4.60 6.03
CA SER A 261 -17.93 5.32 4.76
C SER A 261 -16.65 5.12 3.95
N TRP A 262 -15.52 4.83 4.61
CA TRP A 262 -14.20 4.77 4.00
C TRP A 262 -13.83 3.42 3.38
N ILE A 263 -14.45 2.34 3.82
CA ILE A 263 -14.07 0.95 3.51
C ILE A 263 -13.89 0.75 2.01
N TRP A 264 -14.87 1.13 1.20
CA TRP A 264 -14.89 0.81 -0.22
C TRP A 264 -14.00 1.69 -1.10
N THR A 265 -13.52 2.80 -0.57
CA THR A 265 -12.60 3.74 -1.24
C THR A 265 -11.25 3.83 -0.57
N PHE A 266 -11.00 3.00 0.46
CA PHE A 266 -9.76 3.00 1.24
C PHE A 266 -9.40 4.40 1.75
N SER A 267 -10.40 5.20 2.06
CA SER A 267 -10.23 6.58 2.54
C SER A 267 -9.75 6.56 3.99
N SER A 268 -9.03 7.59 4.36
CA SER A 268 -8.58 7.86 5.73
C SER A 268 -8.29 9.35 5.87
N PRO A 269 -8.14 9.89 7.06
CA PRO A 269 -7.72 11.28 7.24
C PRO A 269 -6.44 11.64 6.50
N VAL A 270 -5.47 10.72 6.45
CA VAL A 270 -4.20 10.90 5.72
C VAL A 270 -4.43 10.98 4.22
N LYS A 271 -5.16 10.02 3.65
CA LYS A 271 -5.46 9.98 2.22
C LYS A 271 -6.31 11.18 1.79
N ILE A 272 -7.35 11.53 2.56
CA ILE A 272 -8.21 12.69 2.30
C ILE A 272 -7.36 13.97 2.29
N THR A 273 -6.51 14.15 3.31
CA THR A 273 -5.62 15.31 3.42
C THR A 273 -4.67 15.41 2.22
N ALA A 274 -4.10 14.28 1.79
CA ALA A 274 -3.20 14.24 0.63
C ALA A 274 -3.95 14.56 -0.68
N ALA A 275 -5.16 14.01 -0.87
CA ALA A 275 -5.98 14.27 -2.06
C ALA A 275 -6.39 15.75 -2.16
N VAL A 276 -6.79 16.35 -1.02
CA VAL A 276 -7.12 17.78 -0.95
C VAL A 276 -5.90 18.65 -1.23
N LEU A 277 -4.75 18.33 -0.61
CA LEU A 277 -3.50 19.04 -0.88
C LEU A 277 -3.15 19.02 -2.37
N GLN A 278 -3.19 17.84 -2.98
CA GLN A 278 -2.91 17.68 -4.41
C GLN A 278 -3.83 18.56 -5.27
N ALA A 279 -5.14 18.56 -4.99
CA ALA A 279 -6.12 19.33 -5.72
C ALA A 279 -5.89 20.85 -5.58
N LEU A 280 -5.62 21.34 -4.38
CA LEU A 280 -5.32 22.76 -4.13
C LEU A 280 -4.01 23.19 -4.79
N LEU A 281 -2.99 22.33 -4.82
CA LEU A 281 -1.73 22.59 -5.53
C LEU A 281 -1.94 22.70 -7.05
N GLU A 282 -2.69 21.80 -7.66
CA GLU A 282 -3.01 21.82 -9.08
C GLU A 282 -3.87 23.04 -9.47
N ALA A 283 -4.76 23.49 -8.56
CA ALA A 283 -5.56 24.68 -8.72
C ALA A 283 -4.82 26.01 -8.37
N ASN A 284 -3.52 25.96 -8.05
CA ASN A 284 -2.68 27.11 -7.71
C ASN A 284 -3.15 27.92 -6.48
N GLN A 285 -3.69 27.24 -5.47
CA GLN A 285 -4.20 27.87 -4.25
C GLN A 285 -3.15 28.03 -3.14
N ASP A 286 -3.57 28.57 -2.02
CA ASP A 286 -2.86 29.07 -0.84
C ASP A 286 -1.61 28.25 -0.41
N LYS A 287 -0.43 28.91 -0.50
CA LYS A 287 0.85 28.33 -0.11
C LYS A 287 0.96 28.12 1.41
N GLU A 288 0.44 29.04 2.24
CA GLU A 288 0.57 28.97 3.69
C GLU A 288 -0.20 27.76 4.26
N LEU A 289 -1.42 27.53 3.78
CA LEU A 289 -2.19 26.35 4.16
C LEU A 289 -1.49 25.07 3.71
N ALA A 290 -0.94 25.05 2.49
CA ALA A 290 -0.20 23.90 1.96
C ALA A 290 1.01 23.54 2.85
N GLU A 291 1.77 24.51 3.37
CA GLU A 291 2.89 24.26 4.29
C GLU A 291 2.44 23.60 5.60
N LYS A 292 1.34 24.04 6.18
CA LYS A 292 0.75 23.45 7.39
C LYS A 292 0.27 22.02 7.15
N VAL A 293 -0.34 21.77 5.99
CA VAL A 293 -0.82 20.44 5.59
C VAL A 293 0.35 19.47 5.36
N VAL A 294 1.39 19.91 4.68
CA VAL A 294 2.63 19.12 4.49
C VAL A 294 3.26 18.76 5.84
N THR A 295 3.33 19.73 6.78
CA THR A 295 3.85 19.47 8.12
C THR A 295 3.05 18.38 8.84
N TRP A 296 1.71 18.42 8.76
CA TRP A 296 0.87 17.40 9.36
C TRP A 296 1.06 16.03 8.73
N LEU A 297 1.12 15.95 7.40
CA LEU A 297 1.35 14.69 6.68
C LEU A 297 2.67 14.05 7.09
N LEU A 298 3.74 14.83 7.19
CA LEU A 298 5.05 14.32 7.63
C LEU A 298 5.05 13.86 9.09
N GLN A 299 4.33 14.56 9.98
CA GLN A 299 4.19 14.17 11.38
C GLN A 299 3.28 12.95 11.60
N SER A 300 2.38 12.66 10.68
CA SER A 300 1.49 11.49 10.76
C SER A 300 2.18 10.16 10.41
N GLN A 301 3.43 10.19 9.96
CA GLN A 301 4.21 8.99 9.69
C GLN A 301 4.46 8.16 10.95
N ARG A 302 4.47 6.84 10.77
CA ARG A 302 4.93 5.87 11.76
C ARG A 302 6.00 5.00 11.11
N ASN A 303 7.19 4.93 11.72
CA ASN A 303 8.34 4.22 11.17
C ASN A 303 8.72 4.68 9.74
N GLY A 304 8.59 5.99 9.45
CA GLY A 304 8.96 6.59 8.16
C GLY A 304 7.98 6.33 7.01
N ARG A 305 6.78 5.81 7.30
CA ARG A 305 5.72 5.55 6.30
C ARG A 305 4.33 5.81 6.88
N TRP A 306 3.33 5.78 6.01
CA TRP A 306 1.91 5.81 6.39
C TRP A 306 1.33 4.40 6.47
N ALA A 307 0.11 4.27 6.99
CA ALA A 307 -0.44 2.99 7.43
C ALA A 307 -0.56 1.93 6.32
N ASN A 308 -1.03 2.30 5.13
CA ASN A 308 -1.35 1.38 4.04
C ASN A 308 -0.86 1.89 2.67
N THR A 309 -1.00 1.08 1.62
CA THR A 309 -0.54 1.39 0.25
C THR A 309 -1.17 2.67 -0.30
N GLN A 310 -2.47 2.88 -0.06
CA GLN A 310 -3.20 4.06 -0.55
C GLN A 310 -2.67 5.35 0.07
N GLU A 311 -2.51 5.39 1.39
CA GLU A 311 -1.96 6.56 2.08
C GLU A 311 -0.57 6.90 1.55
N ASN A 312 0.31 5.90 1.43
CA ASN A 312 1.68 6.13 0.97
C ASN A 312 1.71 6.70 -0.45
N ILE A 313 0.88 6.20 -1.37
CA ILE A 313 0.86 6.68 -2.75
C ILE A 313 0.25 8.08 -2.87
N PHE A 314 -0.87 8.34 -2.21
CA PHE A 314 -1.51 9.66 -2.29
C PHE A 314 -0.66 10.75 -1.66
N VAL A 315 -0.01 10.45 -0.54
CA VAL A 315 0.92 11.40 0.09
C VAL A 315 2.17 11.58 -0.78
N LEU A 316 2.73 10.52 -1.37
CA LEU A 316 3.85 10.63 -2.30
C LEU A 316 3.53 11.59 -3.46
N GLN A 317 2.35 11.46 -4.08
CA GLN A 317 1.91 12.34 -5.17
C GLN A 317 1.82 13.80 -4.71
N ALA A 318 1.13 14.05 -3.60
CA ALA A 318 0.91 15.39 -3.09
C ALA A 318 2.22 16.08 -2.66
N LEU A 319 3.07 15.38 -1.92
CA LEU A 319 4.36 15.93 -1.49
C LEU A 319 5.30 16.15 -2.66
N ASN A 320 5.37 15.24 -3.64
CA ASN A 320 6.17 15.45 -4.84
C ASN A 320 5.73 16.70 -5.60
N THR A 321 4.43 16.91 -5.77
CA THR A 321 3.88 18.13 -6.41
C THR A 321 4.21 19.38 -5.59
N TYR A 322 4.04 19.33 -4.26
CA TYR A 322 4.35 20.45 -3.38
C TYR A 322 5.82 20.86 -3.48
N PHE A 323 6.74 19.92 -3.37
CA PHE A 323 8.17 20.23 -3.39
C PHE A 323 8.64 20.73 -4.74
N ARG A 324 8.15 20.17 -5.84
CA ARG A 324 8.44 20.70 -7.20
C ARG A 324 7.98 22.15 -7.37
N LYS A 325 6.87 22.53 -6.72
CA LYS A 325 6.26 23.84 -6.86
C LYS A 325 6.85 24.89 -5.91
N TYR A 326 7.10 24.54 -4.66
CA TYR A 326 7.35 25.50 -3.59
C TYR A 326 8.71 25.37 -2.86
N GLU A 327 9.51 24.39 -3.16
CA GLU A 327 10.85 24.30 -2.57
C GLU A 327 11.74 25.39 -3.18
N GLY A 328 11.67 26.61 -2.59
CA GLY A 328 12.22 27.84 -3.12
C GLY A 328 13.58 28.25 -2.60
N GLU A 329 13.98 27.78 -1.40
CA GLU A 329 15.31 28.06 -0.87
C GLU A 329 16.35 27.21 -1.57
N THR A 330 17.35 27.87 -2.15
CA THR A 330 18.51 27.16 -2.72
C THR A 330 19.42 26.75 -1.57
N PRO A 331 19.56 25.45 -1.27
CA PRO A 331 20.45 25.01 -0.21
C PRO A 331 21.90 25.38 -0.50
N ASP A 332 22.59 25.87 0.53
CA ASP A 332 24.06 26.03 0.53
C ASP A 332 24.55 25.78 1.97
N PHE A 333 24.72 24.48 2.30
CA PHE A 333 25.17 24.07 3.63
C PHE A 333 25.99 22.80 3.59
N ARG A 334 26.81 22.62 4.61
CA ARG A 334 27.55 21.38 4.91
C ARG A 334 26.82 20.63 6.01
N ALA A 335 26.63 19.32 5.83
CA ALA A 335 26.11 18.43 6.84
C ALA A 335 27.14 17.39 7.22
N LYS A 336 27.18 17.07 8.52
CA LYS A 336 28.05 16.02 9.05
C LYS A 336 27.23 15.16 10.03
N VAL A 337 27.36 13.84 9.88
CA VAL A 337 26.74 12.86 10.76
C VAL A 337 27.81 11.96 11.33
N THR A 338 27.83 11.85 12.65
CA THR A 338 28.77 10.98 13.39
C THR A 338 28.00 10.01 14.26
N LEU A 339 28.35 8.72 14.19
CA LEU A 339 27.84 7.68 15.08
C LEU A 339 28.93 7.29 16.06
N ALA A 340 28.71 7.53 17.33
CA ALA A 340 29.78 7.50 18.35
C ALA A 340 30.93 8.39 17.92
N ALA A 341 32.10 7.84 17.64
CA ALA A 341 33.29 8.63 17.18
C ALA A 341 33.51 8.56 15.66
N LYS A 342 32.68 7.79 14.90
CA LYS A 342 32.89 7.57 13.47
C LYS A 342 32.03 8.52 12.64
N THR A 343 32.63 9.25 11.71
CA THR A 343 31.88 10.02 10.70
C THR A 343 31.28 9.08 9.68
N LEU A 344 29.94 9.11 9.57
CA LEU A 344 29.16 8.33 8.59
C LEU A 344 28.90 9.13 7.32
N VAL A 345 28.55 10.40 7.48
CA VAL A 345 28.25 11.32 6.37
C VAL A 345 29.00 12.62 6.60
N GLU A 346 29.61 13.13 5.55
CA GLU A 346 30.11 14.49 5.46
C GLU A 346 29.88 14.94 4.01
N GLU A 347 28.93 15.87 3.81
CA GLU A 347 28.46 16.25 2.48
C GLU A 347 28.11 17.72 2.41
N THR A 348 28.36 18.35 1.27
CA THR A 348 27.93 19.71 0.96
C THR A 348 26.75 19.71 0.03
N PHE A 349 25.65 20.29 0.48
CA PHE A 349 24.43 20.46 -0.29
C PHE A 349 24.41 21.85 -0.89
N LYS A 350 24.60 21.94 -2.20
CA LYS A 350 24.63 23.20 -2.94
C LYS A 350 23.67 23.19 -4.11
N GLY A 351 22.81 24.18 -4.16
CA GLY A 351 21.77 24.25 -5.19
C GLY A 351 20.59 23.32 -4.92
N ARG A 352 19.58 23.42 -5.77
CA ARG A 352 18.42 22.51 -5.72
C ARG A 352 18.83 21.12 -6.19
N SER A 353 18.88 20.18 -5.29
CA SER A 353 19.20 18.79 -5.58
C SER A 353 18.30 17.87 -4.79
N LEU A 354 17.72 16.90 -5.48
CA LEU A 354 17.01 15.77 -4.85
C LEU A 354 17.99 14.76 -4.24
N LYS A 355 19.31 14.99 -4.33
CA LYS A 355 20.31 14.04 -3.86
C LYS A 355 20.17 13.82 -2.36
N ALA A 356 20.00 12.56 -2.01
CA ALA A 356 20.11 12.07 -0.65
C ALA A 356 21.46 11.37 -0.48
N LYS A 357 22.11 11.56 0.66
CA LYS A 357 23.29 10.77 1.04
C LYS A 357 22.85 9.72 2.04
N VAL A 358 23.12 8.46 1.72
CA VAL A 358 22.84 7.32 2.59
C VAL A 358 24.16 6.73 3.05
N ALA A 359 24.28 6.47 4.35
CA ALA A 359 25.37 5.70 4.91
C ALA A 359 24.82 4.68 5.89
N SER A 360 25.40 3.49 5.92
CA SER A 360 25.03 2.45 6.87
C SER A 360 26.23 1.84 7.57
N GLU A 361 25.97 1.32 8.77
CA GLU A 361 26.95 0.61 9.57
C GLU A 361 26.35 -0.69 10.08
N SER A 362 27.07 -1.80 9.90
CA SER A 362 26.63 -3.12 10.33
C SER A 362 26.57 -3.23 11.86
N LEU A 363 25.57 -3.96 12.37
CA LEU A 363 25.38 -4.16 13.81
C LEU A 363 26.46 -5.02 14.48
N ASP A 364 27.23 -5.79 13.73
CA ASP A 364 28.34 -6.62 14.25
C ASP A 364 29.47 -5.78 14.87
N LYS A 365 29.52 -4.48 14.57
CA LYS A 365 30.49 -3.52 15.10
C LYS A 365 30.14 -2.96 16.48
N PHE A 366 28.98 -3.29 17.01
CA PHE A 366 28.47 -2.72 18.25
C PHE A 366 28.08 -3.82 19.24
N ALA A 367 28.21 -3.53 20.53
CA ALA A 367 27.78 -4.46 21.56
C ALA A 367 26.25 -4.45 21.71
N LYS A 368 25.69 -5.64 22.02
CA LYS A 368 24.25 -5.78 22.30
C LYS A 368 23.89 -4.98 23.55
N GLY A 369 22.90 -4.12 23.42
CA GLY A 369 22.44 -3.26 24.51
C GLY A 369 23.10 -1.88 24.55
N ASP A 370 24.04 -1.59 23.64
CA ASP A 370 24.65 -0.27 23.54
C ASP A 370 23.63 0.83 23.26
N ALA A 371 23.91 2.00 23.78
CA ALA A 371 23.24 3.25 23.47
C ALA A 371 24.22 4.17 22.76
N LEU A 372 24.07 4.30 21.45
CA LEU A 372 25.00 5.03 20.59
C LEU A 372 24.48 6.44 20.35
N ALA A 373 25.33 7.45 20.58
CA ALA A 373 25.01 8.82 20.19
C ALA A 373 25.23 9.01 18.69
N LEU A 374 24.20 9.39 17.98
CA LEU A 374 24.23 9.84 16.60
C LEU A 374 24.11 11.36 16.60
N THR A 375 25.17 12.05 16.24
CA THR A 375 25.21 13.51 16.20
C THR A 375 25.13 13.99 14.76
N ILE A 376 24.16 14.86 14.49
CA ILE A 376 23.91 15.47 13.18
C ILE A 376 24.18 16.97 13.31
N SER A 377 25.11 17.51 12.52
CA SER A 377 25.42 18.92 12.48
C SER A 377 25.23 19.49 11.08
N LYS A 378 24.86 20.77 11.03
CA LYS A 378 24.66 21.54 9.81
C LYS A 378 25.23 22.93 9.95
N GLU A 379 25.97 23.39 8.92
CA GLU A 379 26.53 24.73 8.80
C GLU A 379 26.13 25.33 7.44
N GLY A 380 25.55 26.52 7.39
CA GLY A 380 25.13 27.24 6.18
C GLY A 380 23.62 27.39 6.02
N GLN A 381 23.17 27.89 4.85
CA GLN A 381 21.78 28.22 4.56
C GLN A 381 20.98 27.01 4.05
N GLY A 382 19.70 26.94 4.36
CA GLY A 382 18.77 25.90 3.96
C GLY A 382 18.39 24.97 5.11
N LYS A 383 17.55 23.98 4.80
CA LYS A 383 17.05 22.98 5.76
C LYS A 383 17.77 21.65 5.52
N LEU A 384 18.24 21.03 6.60
CA LEU A 384 18.73 19.65 6.58
C LEU A 384 17.62 18.72 7.06
N TYR A 385 17.30 17.74 6.25
CA TYR A 385 16.41 16.65 6.61
C TYR A 385 17.22 15.38 6.79
N TYR A 386 16.87 14.58 7.81
CA TYR A 386 17.54 13.31 8.04
C TYR A 386 16.56 12.24 8.51
N GLY A 387 16.89 10.99 8.24
CA GLY A 387 16.20 9.81 8.74
C GLY A 387 17.21 8.82 9.32
N VAL A 388 16.87 8.20 10.45
CA VAL A 388 17.70 7.17 11.09
C VAL A 388 16.88 5.88 11.17
N ARG A 389 17.46 4.78 10.70
CA ARG A 389 16.83 3.46 10.72
C ARG A 389 17.73 2.44 11.39
N LEU A 390 17.18 1.68 12.32
CA LEU A 390 17.80 0.50 12.90
C LEU A 390 17.05 -0.75 12.39
N SER A 391 17.73 -1.56 11.60
CA SER A 391 17.22 -2.85 11.09
C SER A 391 17.89 -3.99 11.84
N TYR A 392 17.10 -4.94 12.37
CA TYR A 392 17.63 -6.08 13.11
C TYR A 392 16.69 -7.28 13.10
N TYR A 393 17.23 -8.46 13.41
CA TYR A 393 16.46 -9.69 13.57
C TYR A 393 16.51 -10.17 15.02
N PRO A 394 15.37 -10.38 15.69
CA PRO A 394 15.32 -10.86 17.07
C PRO A 394 15.70 -12.33 17.17
N THR A 395 16.34 -12.71 18.31
CA THR A 395 16.69 -14.12 18.61
C THR A 395 15.58 -14.86 19.36
N TYR A 396 14.55 -14.17 19.82
CA TYR A 396 13.44 -14.77 20.56
C TYR A 396 12.33 -15.24 19.64
N ALA A 397 11.67 -16.32 20.06
CA ALA A 397 10.46 -16.79 19.40
C ALA A 397 9.30 -15.79 19.57
N LEU A 398 8.59 -15.52 18.50
CA LEU A 398 7.40 -14.67 18.56
C LEU A 398 6.29 -15.36 19.33
N ARG A 399 5.62 -14.64 20.21
CA ARG A 399 4.43 -15.12 20.93
C ARG A 399 3.17 -14.86 20.12
N ALA A 400 2.16 -15.67 20.32
CA ALA A 400 0.82 -15.42 19.79
C ALA A 400 0.34 -14.03 20.21
N ARG A 401 -0.40 -13.38 19.33
CA ARG A 401 -1.00 -12.07 19.59
C ARG A 401 -2.35 -11.99 18.89
N ASP A 402 -3.30 -11.42 19.61
CA ASP A 402 -4.63 -11.11 19.13
C ASP A 402 -4.86 -9.61 19.30
N ASN A 403 -5.11 -8.93 18.20
CA ASN A 403 -5.51 -7.53 18.17
C ASN A 403 -6.67 -7.36 17.18
N GLY A 404 -7.75 -8.10 17.41
CA GLY A 404 -8.94 -8.14 16.58
C GLY A 404 -9.02 -9.35 15.64
N ILE A 405 -7.95 -10.15 15.51
CA ILE A 405 -7.93 -11.43 14.79
C ILE A 405 -7.22 -12.46 15.66
N ALA A 406 -7.92 -13.48 16.14
CA ALA A 406 -7.31 -14.61 16.82
C ALA A 406 -7.00 -15.73 15.82
N LEU A 407 -5.76 -16.25 15.85
CA LEU A 407 -5.31 -17.29 14.94
C LEU A 407 -4.80 -18.52 15.70
N LEU A 408 -5.22 -19.70 15.25
CA LEU A 408 -4.70 -20.99 15.70
C LEU A 408 -4.32 -21.84 14.48
N LYS A 409 -3.13 -22.44 14.50
CA LYS A 409 -2.63 -23.38 13.49
C LYS A 409 -2.46 -24.75 14.09
N LYS A 410 -2.98 -25.78 13.41
CA LYS A 410 -2.81 -27.18 13.75
C LYS A 410 -2.21 -27.93 12.56
N ILE A 411 -1.26 -28.83 12.81
CA ILE A 411 -0.67 -29.71 11.80
C ILE A 411 -0.83 -31.15 12.27
N GLU A 412 -1.43 -31.97 11.43
CA GLU A 412 -1.74 -33.39 11.74
C GLU A 412 -1.23 -34.26 10.59
N PRO A 413 -0.40 -35.29 10.87
CA PRO A 413 -0.06 -36.27 9.85
C PRO A 413 -1.29 -37.09 9.49
N LEU A 414 -1.48 -37.36 8.18
CA LEU A 414 -2.58 -38.21 7.68
C LEU A 414 -2.26 -39.70 7.77
N SER A 415 -0.99 -40.04 7.83
CA SER A 415 -0.57 -41.45 7.98
C SER A 415 -0.56 -41.86 9.46
N ALA A 416 -0.99 -43.08 9.74
CA ALA A 416 -0.90 -43.69 11.05
C ALA A 416 0.56 -44.14 11.42
N SER A 417 1.57 -43.41 10.91
CA SER A 417 2.96 -43.69 11.18
C SER A 417 3.22 -43.68 12.71
N LYS A 418 3.86 -44.72 13.23
CA LYS A 418 4.21 -44.83 14.67
C LYS A 418 5.35 -43.86 15.00
N THR A 419 5.07 -42.57 15.00
CA THR A 419 6.02 -41.54 15.43
C THR A 419 5.64 -40.99 16.80
N ASN A 420 6.58 -40.34 17.45
CA ASN A 420 6.30 -39.64 18.70
C ASN A 420 5.33 -38.46 18.41
N LYS A 421 4.52 -38.10 19.39
CA LYS A 421 3.56 -36.99 19.27
C LYS A 421 4.27 -35.71 18.82
N GLY A 422 3.85 -35.18 17.63
CA GLY A 422 4.42 -33.97 17.07
C GLY A 422 5.53 -34.17 16.04
N GLU A 423 5.81 -35.42 15.64
CA GLU A 423 6.74 -35.75 14.55
C GLU A 423 5.98 -36.15 13.29
N VAL A 424 6.56 -35.88 12.13
CA VAL A 424 6.05 -36.22 10.79
C VAL A 424 7.14 -37.03 10.07
N VAL A 425 6.77 -38.05 9.30
CA VAL A 425 7.72 -38.82 8.49
C VAL A 425 7.92 -38.18 7.13
N ALA A 426 9.14 -38.13 6.64
CA ALA A 426 9.45 -37.65 5.31
C ALA A 426 8.69 -38.46 4.22
N GLY A 427 8.00 -37.78 3.33
CA GLY A 427 7.10 -38.37 2.31
C GLY A 427 5.62 -38.35 2.71
N ASP A 428 5.30 -38.21 4.00
CA ASP A 428 3.92 -38.20 4.48
C ASP A 428 3.18 -36.93 4.13
N LEU A 429 1.86 -37.08 3.98
CA LEU A 429 0.94 -35.95 3.89
C LEU A 429 0.54 -35.47 5.28
N VAL A 430 0.43 -34.17 5.42
CA VAL A 430 -0.07 -33.51 6.62
C VAL A 430 -1.28 -32.64 6.28
N LYS A 431 -2.27 -32.66 7.17
CA LYS A 431 -3.40 -31.73 7.17
C LYS A 431 -3.03 -30.52 7.99
N VAL A 432 -3.11 -29.34 7.40
CA VAL A 432 -2.91 -28.06 8.08
C VAL A 432 -4.27 -27.38 8.23
N THR A 433 -4.65 -27.10 9.46
CA THR A 433 -5.92 -26.43 9.79
C THR A 433 -5.61 -25.07 10.41
N LEU A 434 -6.17 -24.01 9.82
CA LEU A 434 -6.17 -22.66 10.36
C LEU A 434 -7.55 -22.35 10.92
N GLN A 435 -7.62 -21.97 12.18
CA GLN A 435 -8.81 -21.42 12.80
C GLN A 435 -8.62 -19.91 12.98
N ILE A 436 -9.57 -19.14 12.48
CA ILE A 436 -9.53 -17.67 12.45
C ILE A 436 -10.80 -17.18 13.14
N ALA A 437 -10.66 -16.59 14.32
CA ALA A 437 -11.80 -16.01 15.03
C ALA A 437 -11.74 -14.48 14.98
N VAL A 438 -12.84 -13.85 14.57
CA VAL A 438 -12.99 -12.41 14.48
C VAL A 438 -14.24 -11.96 15.26
N PRO A 439 -14.11 -10.98 16.18
CA PRO A 439 -15.21 -10.54 17.05
C PRO A 439 -16.24 -9.67 16.34
N ALA A 440 -15.87 -9.08 15.21
CA ALA A 440 -16.71 -8.21 14.38
C ALA A 440 -16.41 -8.47 12.90
N GLU A 441 -17.29 -8.02 12.02
CA GLU A 441 -17.04 -8.07 10.58
C GLU A 441 -15.80 -7.25 10.23
N LEU A 442 -14.87 -7.87 9.50
CA LEU A 442 -13.63 -7.27 9.00
C LEU A 442 -13.65 -7.18 7.47
N HIS A 443 -12.87 -6.25 6.93
CA HIS A 443 -12.82 -6.00 5.49
C HIS A 443 -11.38 -6.05 4.97
N PHE A 444 -11.23 -6.58 3.75
CA PHE A 444 -9.93 -6.70 3.08
C PHE A 444 -8.89 -7.40 3.95
N VAL A 445 -9.29 -8.54 4.48
CA VAL A 445 -8.45 -9.37 5.36
C VAL A 445 -7.50 -10.21 4.53
N ALA A 446 -6.24 -10.23 4.92
CA ALA A 446 -5.24 -11.17 4.42
C ALA A 446 -4.75 -12.06 5.57
N ILE A 447 -4.78 -13.38 5.37
CA ILE A 447 -4.17 -14.36 6.28
C ILE A 447 -2.98 -14.98 5.55
N ASN A 448 -1.78 -14.77 6.05
CA ASN A 448 -0.55 -15.34 5.51
C ASN A 448 -0.05 -16.46 6.42
N ASP A 449 0.02 -17.66 5.90
CA ASP A 449 0.47 -18.85 6.62
C ASP A 449 1.78 -19.40 6.03
N PRO A 450 2.94 -18.98 6.54
CA PRO A 450 4.22 -19.53 6.11
C PRO A 450 4.37 -20.99 6.49
N LEU A 451 4.96 -21.77 5.57
CA LEU A 451 5.30 -23.17 5.81
C LEU A 451 6.65 -23.32 6.51
N ALA A 452 6.79 -24.37 7.32
CA ALA A 452 8.11 -24.80 7.74
C ALA A 452 8.90 -25.32 6.52
N ALA A 453 10.20 -25.05 6.45
CA ALA A 453 11.02 -25.38 5.28
C ALA A 453 11.08 -26.88 4.90
N GLY A 454 10.60 -27.75 5.77
CA GLY A 454 10.44 -29.19 5.48
C GLY A 454 9.08 -29.58 4.90
N LEU A 455 8.19 -28.62 4.63
CA LEU A 455 6.85 -28.82 4.06
C LEU A 455 6.70 -28.09 2.74
N GLU A 456 5.94 -28.69 1.84
CA GLU A 456 5.49 -28.08 0.58
C GLU A 456 3.97 -28.20 0.46
N ALA A 457 3.28 -27.08 0.19
CA ALA A 457 1.84 -27.07 -0.01
C ALA A 457 1.46 -27.87 -1.26
N ILE A 458 0.40 -28.65 -1.18
CA ILE A 458 -0.15 -29.38 -2.31
C ILE A 458 -1.18 -28.48 -3.00
N ASN A 459 -0.94 -28.23 -4.28
CA ASN A 459 -1.92 -27.55 -5.11
C ASN A 459 -2.82 -28.60 -5.81
N PRO A 460 -4.09 -28.76 -5.39
CA PRO A 460 -4.96 -29.79 -5.93
C PRO A 460 -5.34 -29.56 -7.41
N SER A 461 -5.15 -28.35 -7.93
CA SER A 461 -5.42 -28.04 -9.35
C SER A 461 -4.32 -28.53 -10.30
N LEU A 462 -3.18 -29.02 -9.80
CA LEU A 462 -2.13 -29.58 -10.63
C LEU A 462 -2.43 -31.05 -10.99
N ARG A 463 -2.23 -31.43 -12.28
CA ARG A 463 -2.43 -32.82 -12.75
C ARG A 463 -1.52 -33.85 -12.05
N THR A 464 -0.45 -33.41 -11.41
CA THR A 464 0.50 -34.21 -10.62
C THR A 464 0.17 -34.26 -9.14
N ALA A 465 -0.92 -33.61 -8.72
CA ALA A 465 -1.33 -33.64 -7.32
C ALA A 465 -1.67 -35.08 -6.90
N PRO A 466 -1.28 -35.53 -5.70
CA PRO A 466 -1.73 -36.81 -5.17
C PRO A 466 -3.26 -36.79 -4.96
N THR A 467 -3.87 -37.97 -5.01
CA THR A 467 -5.27 -38.11 -4.56
C THR A 467 -5.31 -37.78 -3.07
N LEU A 468 -6.02 -36.73 -2.72
CA LEU A 468 -6.25 -36.37 -1.33
C LEU A 468 -7.37 -37.25 -0.78
N PRO A 469 -7.34 -37.57 0.53
CA PRO A 469 -8.47 -38.27 1.16
C PRO A 469 -9.74 -37.46 0.91
N ASP A 470 -10.79 -38.13 0.45
CA ASP A 470 -12.11 -37.50 0.31
C ASP A 470 -12.55 -37.02 1.69
N GLU A 471 -12.97 -35.77 1.80
CA GLU A 471 -13.48 -35.20 3.07
C GLU A 471 -14.69 -35.98 3.61
N ASN A 472 -15.36 -36.78 2.75
CA ASN A 472 -16.47 -37.66 3.08
C ASN A 472 -16.10 -38.95 3.84
N GLU A 473 -14.84 -39.36 3.93
CA GLU A 473 -14.43 -40.61 4.64
C GLU A 473 -14.21 -40.42 6.15
N TYR A 474 -14.19 -39.20 6.65
CA TYR A 474 -13.95 -38.91 8.09
C TYR A 474 -15.16 -38.32 8.82
N GLU A 475 -16.33 -38.25 8.18
CA GLU A 475 -17.56 -37.86 8.86
C GLU A 475 -18.22 -39.04 9.60
N GLY A 476 -17.90 -39.15 10.87
CA GLY A 476 -18.81 -39.78 11.82
C GLY A 476 -20.08 -38.91 11.91
N GLU A 477 -21.22 -39.54 11.60
CA GLU A 477 -22.60 -39.11 11.79
C GLU A 477 -22.84 -37.73 12.45
N GLY A 478 -23.16 -36.70 11.66
CA GLY A 478 -23.69 -35.42 12.15
C GLY A 478 -23.70 -34.32 11.10
N ASN A 479 -24.88 -33.89 10.75
CA ASN A 479 -25.36 -32.68 10.02
C ASN A 479 -24.35 -31.57 9.59
N GLY A 480 -23.20 -31.92 9.03
CA GLY A 480 -22.12 -30.95 8.74
C GLY A 480 -22.09 -30.35 7.33
N ARG A 481 -22.78 -30.93 6.35
CA ARG A 481 -22.63 -30.58 4.93
C ARG A 481 -22.93 -29.11 4.59
N GLU A 482 -23.92 -28.50 5.26
CA GLU A 482 -24.24 -27.08 4.99
C GLU A 482 -23.27 -26.10 5.65
N GLN A 483 -22.58 -26.50 6.73
CA GLN A 483 -21.60 -25.65 7.42
C GLN A 483 -20.23 -25.65 6.73
N ASP A 484 -19.77 -26.78 6.18
CA ASP A 484 -18.45 -26.86 5.52
C ASP A 484 -18.45 -26.20 4.13
N GLU A 485 -19.54 -26.29 3.37
CA GLU A 485 -19.69 -25.50 2.14
C GLU A 485 -19.75 -24.00 2.42
N MET A 486 -20.39 -23.55 3.50
CA MET A 486 -20.42 -22.15 3.91
C MET A 486 -19.04 -21.63 4.38
N LEU A 487 -18.20 -22.49 4.96
CA LEU A 487 -16.86 -22.12 5.47
C LEU A 487 -15.82 -21.95 4.35
N GLN A 488 -15.94 -22.70 3.25
CA GLN A 488 -15.08 -22.58 2.08
C GLN A 488 -15.35 -21.26 1.30
N TYR A 489 -16.53 -20.66 1.46
CA TYR A 489 -16.93 -19.38 0.84
C TYR A 489 -16.50 -18.13 1.64
N SER A 490 -15.77 -18.27 2.76
CA SER A 490 -15.33 -17.11 3.56
C SER A 490 -14.16 -16.35 2.94
N PHE A 491 -13.46 -16.94 1.96
CA PHE A 491 -12.30 -16.33 1.32
C PHE A 491 -12.50 -16.20 -0.19
N ASP A 492 -12.35 -14.98 -0.71
CA ASP A 492 -12.55 -14.66 -2.13
C ASP A 492 -11.40 -15.16 -3.01
N PHE A 493 -10.20 -15.29 -2.43
CA PHE A 493 -9.02 -15.71 -3.17
C PHE A 493 -8.04 -16.45 -2.26
N ILE A 494 -7.46 -17.55 -2.76
CA ILE A 494 -6.47 -18.39 -2.09
C ILE A 494 -5.25 -18.47 -3.00
N GLU A 495 -4.09 -18.10 -2.48
CA GLU A 495 -2.81 -18.21 -3.17
C GLU A 495 -1.95 -19.28 -2.51
N LEU A 496 -1.64 -20.33 -3.26
CA LEU A 496 -0.72 -21.40 -2.86
C LEU A 496 0.65 -21.13 -3.48
N ARG A 497 1.65 -20.95 -2.64
CA ARG A 497 3.07 -20.81 -3.04
C ARG A 497 3.90 -21.92 -2.38
N ASP A 498 5.13 -22.08 -2.85
CA ASP A 498 6.03 -23.11 -2.32
C ASP A 498 6.36 -22.91 -0.84
N ASP A 499 6.36 -21.66 -0.36
CA ASP A 499 6.76 -21.27 0.98
C ASP A 499 5.61 -20.83 1.90
N ARG A 500 4.39 -20.65 1.36
CA ARG A 500 3.25 -20.14 2.11
C ARG A 500 1.90 -20.40 1.46
N VAL A 501 0.86 -20.33 2.26
CA VAL A 501 -0.53 -20.22 1.82
C VAL A 501 -1.08 -18.87 2.26
N THR A 502 -1.74 -18.15 1.36
CA THR A 502 -2.33 -16.85 1.68
C THR A 502 -3.81 -16.86 1.32
N LEU A 503 -4.65 -16.41 2.27
CA LEU A 503 -6.10 -16.32 2.12
C LEU A 503 -6.49 -14.85 2.11
N PHE A 504 -7.46 -14.50 1.26
CA PHE A 504 -7.96 -13.14 1.14
C PHE A 504 -9.47 -13.09 1.20
N ALA A 505 -10.01 -12.18 1.99
CA ALA A 505 -11.43 -11.90 2.07
C ALA A 505 -11.68 -10.40 1.95
N GLN A 506 -12.52 -9.99 0.99
CA GLN A 506 -12.99 -8.59 0.92
C GLN A 506 -13.90 -8.27 2.11
N ARG A 507 -14.63 -9.28 2.58
CA ARG A 507 -15.50 -9.20 3.73
C ARG A 507 -15.45 -10.51 4.51
N LEU A 508 -14.99 -10.44 5.76
CA LEU A 508 -14.94 -11.58 6.68
C LEU A 508 -15.96 -11.35 7.80
N PRO A 509 -17.09 -12.06 7.83
CA PRO A 509 -18.11 -11.91 8.88
C PRO A 509 -17.56 -12.21 10.28
N ALA A 510 -18.19 -11.66 11.31
CA ALA A 510 -17.89 -12.02 12.69
C ALA A 510 -18.12 -13.52 12.91
N GLY A 511 -17.23 -14.19 13.64
CA GLY A 511 -17.35 -15.60 13.96
C GLY A 511 -16.03 -16.36 13.91
N LEU A 512 -16.15 -17.69 13.87
CA LEU A 512 -15.05 -18.62 13.73
C LEU A 512 -15.03 -19.18 12.30
N HIS A 513 -13.93 -18.96 11.60
CA HIS A 513 -13.67 -19.48 10.26
C HIS A 513 -12.60 -20.56 10.34
N THR A 514 -12.79 -21.64 9.61
CA THR A 514 -11.80 -22.71 9.53
C THR A 514 -11.36 -22.90 8.08
N PHE A 515 -10.09 -22.92 7.85
CA PHE A 515 -9.51 -23.22 6.54
C PHE A 515 -8.55 -24.38 6.65
N THR A 516 -8.66 -25.33 5.73
CA THR A 516 -7.83 -26.52 5.69
C THR A 516 -7.10 -26.64 4.36
N TYR A 517 -5.84 -27.01 4.41
CA TYR A 517 -5.06 -27.37 3.25
C TYR A 517 -4.11 -28.52 3.57
N TYR A 518 -3.56 -29.14 2.52
CA TYR A 518 -2.64 -30.24 2.65
C TYR A 518 -1.23 -29.85 2.24
N ALA A 519 -0.24 -30.41 2.93
CA ALA A 519 1.16 -30.25 2.59
C ALA A 519 1.87 -31.62 2.63
N ARG A 520 3.00 -31.74 1.94
CA ARG A 520 3.87 -32.91 2.00
C ARG A 520 5.12 -32.58 2.78
N ALA A 521 5.52 -33.48 3.68
CA ALA A 521 6.82 -33.41 4.32
C ALA A 521 7.88 -33.89 3.34
N THR A 522 8.71 -32.98 2.82
CA THR A 522 9.69 -33.27 1.75
C THR A 522 11.09 -33.48 2.27
N THR A 523 11.45 -32.85 3.37
CA THR A 523 12.84 -32.85 3.87
C THR A 523 12.86 -33.19 5.36
N TYR A 524 13.67 -34.15 5.76
CA TYR A 524 13.87 -34.47 7.18
C TYR A 524 14.74 -33.43 7.87
N GLY A 525 14.44 -33.15 9.13
CA GLY A 525 15.15 -32.15 9.92
C GLY A 525 14.30 -31.52 11.02
N ASN A 526 14.87 -30.52 11.67
CA ASN A 526 14.24 -29.76 12.74
C ASN A 526 14.03 -28.31 12.24
N PHE A 527 12.81 -27.98 11.86
CA PHE A 527 12.47 -26.71 11.20
C PHE A 527 11.80 -25.74 12.16
N VAL A 528 12.09 -24.47 11.99
CA VAL A 528 11.28 -23.39 12.58
C VAL A 528 9.98 -23.31 11.78
N MET A 529 8.87 -23.31 12.49
CA MET A 529 7.56 -23.02 11.94
C MET A 529 7.24 -21.54 12.23
N PRO A 530 7.33 -20.66 11.22
CA PRO A 530 7.01 -19.25 11.41
C PRO A 530 5.54 -19.08 11.83
N PRO A 531 5.20 -17.99 12.54
CA PRO A 531 3.82 -17.72 12.89
C PRO A 531 2.97 -17.42 11.64
N SER A 532 1.74 -17.95 11.63
CA SER A 532 0.70 -17.44 10.76
C SER A 532 0.35 -16.01 11.18
N TYR A 533 0.06 -15.14 10.24
CA TYR A 533 -0.24 -13.72 10.47
C TYR A 533 -1.46 -13.30 9.67
N GLY A 534 -2.38 -12.61 10.31
CA GLY A 534 -3.57 -12.05 9.66
C GLY A 534 -3.72 -10.57 9.97
N GLU A 535 -4.17 -9.79 9.00
CA GLU A 535 -4.41 -8.35 9.16
C GLU A 535 -5.55 -7.84 8.28
N GLU A 536 -6.18 -6.75 8.67
CA GLU A 536 -6.88 -5.88 7.72
C GLU A 536 -5.85 -5.04 6.95
N MET A 537 -5.74 -5.28 5.63
CA MET A 537 -4.68 -4.68 4.79
C MET A 537 -4.68 -3.15 4.79
N TYR A 538 -5.83 -2.52 5.01
CA TYR A 538 -5.98 -1.06 5.04
C TYR A 538 -6.13 -0.50 6.46
N GLU A 539 -6.20 -1.37 7.48
CA GLU A 539 -6.13 -1.04 8.90
C GLU A 539 -5.19 -2.02 9.63
N PRO A 540 -3.89 -1.97 9.38
CA PRO A 540 -2.93 -2.97 9.86
C PRO A 540 -2.74 -2.98 11.40
N GLU A 541 -3.43 -2.12 12.10
CA GLU A 541 -3.56 -2.19 13.57
C GLU A 541 -4.51 -3.30 14.01
N VAL A 542 -5.43 -3.75 13.13
CA VAL A 542 -6.28 -4.92 13.33
C VAL A 542 -5.54 -6.13 12.78
N TYR A 543 -4.94 -6.92 13.65
CA TYR A 543 -4.12 -8.07 13.26
C TYR A 543 -4.10 -9.17 14.31
N GLY A 544 -3.64 -10.33 13.88
CA GLY A 544 -3.36 -11.46 14.75
C GLY A 544 -2.18 -12.29 14.27
N ARG A 545 -1.58 -13.05 15.17
CA ARG A 545 -0.55 -14.02 14.82
C ARG A 545 -0.52 -15.20 15.77
N THR A 546 -0.12 -16.36 15.26
CA THR A 546 0.22 -17.52 16.07
C THR A 546 1.60 -17.35 16.73
N SER A 547 1.98 -18.22 17.64
CA SER A 547 3.35 -18.28 18.14
C SER A 547 4.27 -19.01 17.16
N THR A 548 5.56 -18.66 17.17
CA THR A 548 6.60 -19.48 16.54
C THR A 548 6.61 -20.88 17.17
N ALA A 549 6.65 -21.91 16.35
CA ALA A 549 6.74 -23.30 16.79
C ALA A 549 7.90 -24.04 16.08
N ARG A 550 8.05 -25.33 16.34
CA ARG A 550 9.01 -26.18 15.65
C ARG A 550 8.29 -27.40 15.09
N LEU A 551 8.71 -27.82 13.91
CA LEU A 551 8.29 -29.05 13.25
C LEU A 551 9.51 -29.98 13.15
N ARG A 552 9.36 -31.21 13.57
CA ARG A 552 10.37 -32.25 13.37
C ARG A 552 9.89 -33.22 12.31
N VAL A 553 10.62 -33.29 11.21
CA VAL A 553 10.41 -34.28 10.16
C VAL A 553 11.50 -35.35 10.33
N VAL A 554 11.10 -36.60 10.55
CA VAL A 554 12.01 -37.76 10.73
C VAL A 554 12.15 -38.50 9.39
N ALA A 555 13.29 -39.19 9.22
CA ALA A 555 13.48 -40.05 8.08
C ALA A 555 12.50 -41.24 8.12
N LYS A 556 12.13 -41.75 6.97
CA LYS A 556 11.26 -42.90 6.80
C LYS A 556 11.92 -44.18 7.33
#